data_0def53f79deb43350f061bd5d93ecee0
#
_entry.id   0def53f79deb43350f061bd5d93ecee0
#
_cell.length_a   1.000
_cell.length_b   1.000
_cell.length_c   1.000
_cell.angle_alpha   90.00
_cell.angle_beta   90.00
_cell.angle_gamma   90.00
#
_symmetry.space_group_name_H-M   'P 1'
#
loop_
_entity.id
_entity.type
_entity.pdbx_description
1 polymer ?
#
loop_
_entity_poly.entity_id
_entity_poly.type
_entity_poly.pdbx_seq_one_letter_code
_entity_poly.pdbx_strand_id
1 'polypeptide(L)'
;MLPLSKMPVEAVRQVTTLMFDLDGTFVTEDNLEAETYQSLERVKENGIKTIAVTGRPAGWCDLMARWWPVDSVVGENGALAYSKKRGKIERLSFHSPADKVSYRKRLDSLFADLLTKFPGIKLAADQSFRQWDIAVDMAEESEISLQTA
;
A
#
# COMPACT_ATOMS: atom_id res chain seq x y z
N MET A 1 10.67 22.52 -1.56
CA MET A 1 10.01 21.91 -0.38
C MET A 1 10.82 22.31 0.85
N LEU A 2 10.21 22.72 1.95
CA LEU A 2 10.92 23.02 3.20
C LEU A 2 10.98 21.79 4.09
N PRO A 3 12.08 21.58 4.85
CA PRO A 3 12.15 20.51 5.85
C PRO A 3 11.05 20.64 6.89
N LEU A 4 10.53 19.52 7.39
CA LEU A 4 9.49 19.49 8.42
C LEU A 4 9.91 20.22 9.70
N SER A 5 11.21 20.16 10.05
CA SER A 5 11.78 20.91 11.19
C SER A 5 11.67 22.44 11.10
N LYS A 6 11.36 22.97 9.92
CA LYS A 6 11.10 24.41 9.69
C LYS A 6 9.62 24.75 9.63
N MET A 7 8.74 23.79 9.84
CA MET A 7 7.30 24.04 9.88
C MET A 7 6.94 24.85 11.15
N PRO A 8 6.14 25.93 11.02
CA PRO A 8 5.70 26.68 12.20
C PRO A 8 4.93 25.79 13.17
N VAL A 9 5.15 25.97 14.47
CA VAL A 9 4.52 25.16 15.52
C VAL A 9 2.99 25.24 15.44
N GLU A 10 2.46 26.42 15.12
CA GLU A 10 1.02 26.66 14.94
C GLU A 10 0.44 25.80 13.80
N ALA A 11 1.19 25.61 12.71
CA ALA A 11 0.78 24.75 11.59
C ALA A 11 0.87 23.27 11.98
N VAL A 12 1.92 22.87 12.71
CA VAL A 12 2.04 21.48 13.23
C VAL A 12 0.86 21.13 14.13
N ARG A 13 0.44 22.06 15.01
CA ARG A 13 -0.71 21.86 15.91
C ARG A 13 -2.04 21.70 15.20
N GLN A 14 -2.15 22.12 13.94
CA GLN A 14 -3.36 21.95 13.12
C GLN A 14 -3.40 20.63 12.36
N VAL A 15 -2.29 19.86 12.38
CA VAL A 15 -2.25 18.54 11.73
C VAL A 15 -3.11 17.55 12.52
N THR A 16 -4.16 17.07 11.90
CA THR A 16 -5.08 16.09 12.48
C THR A 16 -4.93 14.70 11.89
N THR A 17 -4.25 14.60 10.75
CA THR A 17 -4.08 13.35 10.01
C THR A 17 -2.72 13.31 9.34
N LEU A 18 -2.03 12.20 9.49
CA LEU A 18 -0.80 11.86 8.79
C LEU A 18 -1.11 10.75 7.77
N MET A 19 -0.87 11.03 6.49
CA MET A 19 -0.89 10.02 5.43
C MET A 19 0.55 9.76 5.00
N PHE A 20 0.93 8.50 4.88
CA PHE A 20 2.29 8.12 4.50
C PHE A 20 2.28 6.92 3.56
N ASP A 21 3.23 6.92 2.63
CA ASP A 21 3.55 5.80 1.77
C ASP A 21 4.39 4.77 2.53
N LEU A 22 4.34 3.52 2.10
CA LEU A 22 5.00 2.43 2.78
C LEU A 22 6.40 2.18 2.23
N ASP A 23 6.47 1.74 0.98
CA ASP A 23 7.71 1.23 0.37
C ASP A 23 8.63 2.39 -0.04
N GLY A 24 9.89 2.34 0.40
CA GLY A 24 10.85 3.42 0.15
C GLY A 24 10.58 4.71 0.93
N THR A 25 9.59 4.72 1.83
CA THR A 25 9.22 5.87 2.66
C THR A 25 9.19 5.50 4.14
N PHE A 26 8.24 4.65 4.55
CA PHE A 26 8.10 4.16 5.91
C PHE A 26 8.90 2.88 6.15
N VAL A 27 9.05 2.08 5.13
CA VAL A 27 9.91 0.89 5.04
C VAL A 27 11.06 1.22 4.11
N THR A 28 12.31 1.02 4.55
CA THR A 28 13.51 1.32 3.79
C THR A 28 14.30 0.03 3.55
N GLU A 29 14.69 -0.24 2.30
CA GLU A 29 15.44 -1.46 1.93
C GLU A 29 14.78 -2.74 2.47
N ASP A 30 13.45 -2.84 2.30
CA ASP A 30 12.62 -3.97 2.77
C ASP A 30 12.66 -4.19 4.29
N ASN A 31 13.14 -3.22 5.05
CA ASN A 31 13.22 -3.28 6.50
C ASN A 31 12.32 -2.24 7.18
N LEU A 32 11.49 -2.72 8.11
CA LEU A 32 10.73 -1.86 9.02
C LEU A 32 11.53 -1.70 10.32
N GLU A 33 12.16 -0.55 10.47
CA GLU A 33 12.93 -0.23 11.67
C GLU A 33 12.03 -0.05 12.90
N ALA A 34 12.50 -0.53 14.05
CA ALA A 34 11.75 -0.42 15.31
C ALA A 34 11.47 1.04 15.69
N GLU A 35 12.40 1.96 15.44
CA GLU A 35 12.23 3.39 15.71
C GLU A 35 11.14 4.03 14.86
N THR A 36 11.06 3.62 13.58
CA THR A 36 10.01 4.07 12.65
C THR A 36 8.64 3.63 13.15
N TYR A 37 8.49 2.36 13.57
CA TYR A 37 7.26 1.85 14.14
C TYR A 37 6.86 2.58 15.44
N GLN A 38 7.80 2.78 16.36
CA GLN A 38 7.58 3.54 17.59
C GLN A 38 7.17 5.00 17.32
N SER A 39 7.71 5.59 16.25
CA SER A 39 7.33 6.95 15.86
C SER A 39 5.87 7.02 15.43
N LEU A 40 5.37 6.00 14.74
CA LEU A 40 3.96 5.89 14.38
C LEU A 40 3.05 5.76 15.61
N GLU A 41 3.47 4.97 16.61
CA GLU A 41 2.75 4.86 17.89
C GLU A 41 2.66 6.23 18.58
N ARG A 42 3.78 6.96 18.66
CA ARG A 42 3.81 8.31 19.27
C ARG A 42 2.92 9.31 18.53
N VAL A 43 2.85 9.24 17.19
CA VAL A 43 1.94 10.09 16.40
C VAL A 43 0.49 9.82 16.79
N LYS A 44 0.13 8.56 16.90
CA LYS A 44 -1.22 8.13 17.29
C LYS A 44 -1.57 8.51 18.73
N GLU A 45 -0.64 8.35 19.66
CA GLU A 45 -0.81 8.74 21.07
C GLU A 45 -1.06 10.24 21.22
N ASN A 46 -0.54 11.06 20.31
CA ASN A 46 -0.81 12.51 20.25
C ASN A 46 -2.13 12.85 19.55
N GLY A 47 -3.00 11.87 19.27
CA GLY A 47 -4.34 12.07 18.73
C GLY A 47 -4.37 12.36 17.23
N ILE A 48 -3.26 12.21 16.53
CA ILE A 48 -3.18 12.37 15.07
C ILE A 48 -3.61 11.06 14.42
N LYS A 49 -4.58 11.12 13.52
CA LYS A 49 -4.99 9.96 12.73
C LYS A 49 -3.90 9.54 11.76
N THR A 50 -3.70 8.25 11.61
CA THR A 50 -2.65 7.70 10.76
C THR A 50 -3.25 6.83 9.66
N ILE A 51 -2.85 7.09 8.41
CA ILE A 51 -3.33 6.38 7.23
C ILE A 51 -2.12 5.95 6.41
N ALA A 52 -1.89 4.65 6.32
CA ALA A 52 -0.92 4.11 5.39
C ALA A 52 -1.55 4.02 3.99
N VAL A 53 -0.79 4.40 2.96
CA VAL A 53 -1.21 4.34 1.55
C VAL A 53 -0.15 3.57 0.78
N THR A 54 -0.52 2.50 0.10
CA THR A 54 0.46 1.60 -0.51
C THR A 54 -0.07 0.89 -1.75
N GLY A 55 0.83 0.46 -2.63
CA GLY A 55 0.56 -0.49 -3.69
C GLY A 55 0.52 -1.95 -3.22
N ARG A 56 0.83 -2.24 -1.95
CA ARG A 56 0.84 -3.60 -1.41
C ARG A 56 -0.55 -4.24 -1.44
N PRO A 57 -0.62 -5.58 -1.52
CA PRO A 57 -1.87 -6.32 -1.68
C PRO A 57 -2.82 -6.23 -0.49
N ALA A 58 -4.08 -6.53 -0.73
CA ALA A 58 -5.16 -6.56 0.25
C ALA A 58 -4.82 -7.38 1.51
N GLY A 59 -4.12 -8.51 1.36
CA GLY A 59 -3.74 -9.34 2.51
C GLY A 59 -2.78 -8.65 3.48
N TRP A 60 -1.81 -7.87 2.95
CA TRP A 60 -0.92 -7.06 3.77
C TRP A 60 -1.67 -5.92 4.46
N CYS A 61 -2.58 -5.27 3.72
CA CYS A 61 -3.38 -4.18 4.26
C CYS A 61 -4.31 -4.64 5.39
N ASP A 62 -4.90 -5.83 5.29
CA ASP A 62 -5.73 -6.43 6.36
C ASP A 62 -4.89 -6.70 7.62
N LEU A 63 -3.67 -7.23 7.47
CA LEU A 63 -2.75 -7.46 8.59
C LEU A 63 -2.36 -6.13 9.26
N MET A 64 -1.93 -5.14 8.48
CA MET A 64 -1.55 -3.82 9.01
C MET A 64 -2.72 -3.15 9.74
N ALA A 65 -3.92 -3.19 9.18
CA ALA A 65 -5.11 -2.61 9.81
C ALA A 65 -5.47 -3.28 11.15
N ARG A 66 -5.09 -4.55 11.33
CA ARG A 66 -5.34 -5.27 12.59
C ARG A 66 -4.30 -5.00 13.66
N TRP A 67 -3.03 -4.94 13.27
CA TRP A 67 -1.92 -5.04 14.21
C TRP A 67 -1.12 -3.74 14.35
N TRP A 68 -1.09 -2.92 13.30
CA TRP A 68 -0.33 -1.68 13.35
C TRP A 68 -1.10 -0.56 14.05
N PRO A 69 -0.42 0.44 14.60
CA PRO A 69 -1.04 1.61 15.21
C PRO A 69 -1.55 2.60 14.14
N VAL A 70 -2.31 2.10 13.16
CA VAL A 70 -2.95 2.88 12.10
C VAL A 70 -4.46 2.90 12.24
N ASP A 71 -5.09 3.97 11.79
CA ASP A 71 -6.55 4.08 11.75
C ASP A 71 -7.14 3.49 10.47
N SER A 72 -6.37 3.59 9.38
CA SER A 72 -6.75 3.04 8.08
C SER A 72 -5.53 2.67 7.24
N VAL A 73 -5.73 1.73 6.33
CA VAL A 73 -4.76 1.35 5.31
C VAL A 73 -5.45 1.37 3.96
N VAL A 74 -4.91 2.13 3.02
CA VAL A 74 -5.34 2.16 1.62
C VAL A 74 -4.36 1.31 0.82
N GLY A 75 -4.86 0.31 0.13
CA GLY A 75 -4.05 -0.67 -0.60
C GLY A 75 -4.39 -0.78 -2.08
N GLU A 76 -3.57 -1.55 -2.77
CA GLU A 76 -3.70 -1.83 -4.20
C GLU A 76 -3.95 -0.54 -5.01
N ASN A 77 -3.06 0.45 -4.79
CA ASN A 77 -3.09 1.74 -5.50
C ASN A 77 -4.42 2.51 -5.36
N GLY A 78 -5.11 2.36 -4.23
CA GLY A 78 -6.37 3.05 -3.94
C GLY A 78 -7.63 2.24 -4.23
N ALA A 79 -7.53 0.99 -4.69
CA ALA A 79 -8.69 0.18 -5.04
C ALA A 79 -9.51 -0.25 -3.81
N LEU A 80 -8.88 -0.31 -2.64
CA LEU A 80 -9.52 -0.71 -1.39
C LEU A 80 -8.93 0.02 -0.19
N ALA A 81 -9.70 0.04 0.90
CA ALA A 81 -9.20 0.49 2.19
C ALA A 81 -9.73 -0.41 3.32
N TYR A 82 -8.93 -0.52 4.36
CA TYR A 82 -9.29 -1.16 5.62
C TYR A 82 -9.22 -0.14 6.74
N SER A 83 -10.26 -0.09 7.58
CA SER A 83 -10.31 0.78 8.76
C SER A 83 -10.69 -0.03 9.98
N LYS A 84 -10.08 0.29 11.12
CA LYS A 84 -10.45 -0.34 12.40
C LYS A 84 -11.42 0.56 13.15
N LYS A 85 -12.68 0.16 13.27
CA LYS A 85 -13.70 0.87 14.04
C LYS A 85 -14.26 -0.02 15.14
N ARG A 86 -14.22 0.45 16.38
CA ARG A 86 -14.75 -0.28 17.55
C ARG A 86 -14.27 -1.74 17.62
N GLY A 87 -12.99 -1.97 17.31
CA GLY A 87 -12.37 -3.30 17.32
C GLY A 87 -12.68 -4.19 16.12
N LYS A 88 -13.48 -3.74 15.16
CA LYS A 88 -13.83 -4.46 13.94
C LYS A 88 -13.14 -3.84 12.73
N ILE A 89 -12.77 -4.68 11.77
CA ILE A 89 -12.25 -4.23 10.48
C ILE A 89 -13.42 -3.98 9.53
N GLU A 90 -13.53 -2.74 9.08
CA GLU A 90 -14.40 -2.35 7.98
C GLU A 90 -13.59 -2.31 6.68
N ARG A 91 -14.18 -2.85 5.61
CA ARG A 91 -13.61 -2.79 4.25
C ARG A 91 -14.39 -1.80 3.42
N LEU A 92 -13.64 -0.99 2.69
CA LEU A 92 -14.18 -0.10 1.67
C LEU A 92 -13.56 -0.49 0.34
N SER A 93 -14.35 -0.56 -0.70
CA SER A 93 -13.92 -0.69 -2.10
C SER A 93 -14.42 0.52 -2.86
N PHE A 94 -13.57 1.10 -3.69
CA PHE A 94 -13.95 2.21 -4.54
C PHE A 94 -14.93 1.76 -5.64
N HIS A 95 -14.77 0.53 -6.11
CA HIS A 95 -15.55 -0.06 -7.20
C HIS A 95 -16.54 -1.12 -6.68
N SER A 96 -17.58 -1.38 -7.47
CA SER A 96 -18.56 -2.41 -7.18
C SER A 96 -17.99 -3.84 -7.38
N PRO A 97 -18.60 -4.88 -6.78
CA PRO A 97 -18.22 -6.27 -7.04
C PRO A 97 -18.30 -6.66 -8.54
N ALA A 98 -19.24 -6.07 -9.29
CA ALA A 98 -19.36 -6.33 -10.73
C ALA A 98 -18.17 -5.73 -11.50
N ASP A 99 -17.74 -4.52 -11.13
CA ASP A 99 -16.55 -3.89 -11.70
C ASP A 99 -15.30 -4.72 -11.43
N LYS A 100 -15.18 -5.32 -10.24
CA LYS A 100 -14.07 -6.19 -9.89
C LYS A 100 -13.88 -7.31 -10.89
N VAL A 101 -14.96 -8.00 -11.26
CA VAL A 101 -14.91 -9.11 -12.23
C VAL A 101 -14.50 -8.60 -13.61
N SER A 102 -15.03 -7.46 -14.03
CA SER A 102 -14.71 -6.84 -15.32
C SER A 102 -13.24 -6.40 -15.38
N TYR A 103 -12.76 -5.71 -14.37
CA TYR A 103 -11.36 -5.25 -14.30
C TYR A 103 -10.39 -6.43 -14.25
N ARG A 104 -10.69 -7.45 -13.46
CA ARG A 104 -9.85 -8.64 -13.40
C ARG A 104 -9.68 -9.30 -14.77
N LYS A 105 -10.75 -9.49 -15.54
CA LYS A 105 -10.67 -10.04 -16.89
C LYS A 105 -9.79 -9.19 -17.82
N ARG A 106 -9.90 -7.86 -17.72
CA ARG A 106 -9.06 -6.96 -18.52
C ARG A 106 -7.60 -7.03 -18.15
N LEU A 107 -7.28 -7.10 -16.85
CA LEU A 107 -5.92 -7.23 -16.36
C LEU A 107 -5.31 -8.59 -16.72
N ASP A 108 -6.07 -9.68 -16.63
CA ASP A 108 -5.63 -11.01 -17.02
C ASP A 108 -5.34 -11.06 -18.55
N SER A 109 -6.18 -10.42 -19.38
CA SER A 109 -5.92 -10.29 -20.82
C SER A 109 -4.65 -9.47 -21.11
N LEU A 110 -4.48 -8.34 -20.42
CA LEU A 110 -3.29 -7.50 -20.56
C LEU A 110 -2.02 -8.26 -20.17
N PHE A 111 -2.08 -9.03 -19.09
CA PHE A 111 -0.92 -9.82 -18.66
C PHE A 111 -0.59 -10.92 -19.67
N ALA A 112 -1.60 -11.57 -20.29
CA ALA A 112 -1.39 -12.55 -21.36
C ALA A 112 -0.72 -11.91 -22.60
N ASP A 113 -1.12 -10.69 -22.96
CA ASP A 113 -0.48 -9.93 -24.05
C ASP A 113 0.97 -9.58 -23.71
N LEU A 114 1.25 -9.19 -22.46
CA LEU A 114 2.60 -8.91 -21.98
C LEU A 114 3.48 -10.16 -22.03
N LEU A 115 2.97 -11.32 -21.59
CA LEU A 115 3.71 -12.59 -21.68
C LEU A 115 4.12 -12.95 -23.12
N THR A 116 3.30 -12.59 -24.09
CA THR A 116 3.61 -12.82 -25.52
C THR A 116 4.75 -11.91 -26.00
N LYS A 117 4.79 -10.67 -25.52
CA LYS A 117 5.81 -9.68 -25.89
C LYS A 117 7.13 -9.84 -25.13
N PHE A 118 7.02 -10.23 -23.87
CA PHE A 118 8.13 -10.34 -22.92
C PHE A 118 8.13 -11.75 -22.30
N PRO A 119 8.60 -12.77 -23.03
CA PRO A 119 8.69 -14.12 -22.47
C PRO A 119 9.61 -14.13 -21.24
N GLY A 120 9.11 -14.65 -20.13
CA GLY A 120 9.86 -14.73 -18.86
C GLY A 120 9.42 -13.76 -17.78
N ILE A 121 8.53 -12.80 -18.07
CA ILE A 121 7.92 -12.01 -16.99
C ILE A 121 7.07 -12.93 -16.12
N LYS A 122 7.01 -12.60 -14.82
CA LYS A 122 6.20 -13.33 -13.84
C LYS A 122 5.28 -12.35 -13.11
N LEU A 123 4.24 -12.89 -12.51
CA LEU A 123 3.49 -12.14 -11.50
C LEU A 123 4.34 -12.03 -10.22
N ALA A 124 4.19 -10.93 -9.50
CA ALA A 124 4.82 -10.76 -8.20
C ALA A 124 4.47 -11.91 -7.25
N ALA A 125 5.40 -12.30 -6.39
CA ALA A 125 5.24 -13.42 -5.45
C ALA A 125 4.01 -13.23 -4.54
N ASP A 126 3.65 -11.97 -4.25
CA ASP A 126 2.50 -11.61 -3.43
C ASP A 126 1.17 -11.52 -4.19
N GLN A 127 1.13 -11.88 -5.49
CA GLN A 127 -0.08 -11.78 -6.33
C GLN A 127 -1.29 -12.52 -5.75
N SER A 128 -1.09 -13.63 -5.06
CA SER A 128 -2.17 -14.41 -4.44
C SER A 128 -2.92 -13.64 -3.34
N PHE A 129 -2.33 -12.60 -2.78
CA PHE A 129 -2.92 -11.74 -1.76
C PHE A 129 -3.62 -10.51 -2.33
N ARG A 130 -3.54 -10.29 -3.66
CA ARG A 130 -4.18 -9.16 -4.36
C ARG A 130 -5.63 -9.48 -4.73
N GLN A 131 -6.47 -8.47 -4.61
CA GLN A 131 -7.90 -8.61 -4.91
C GLN A 131 -8.33 -7.83 -6.15
N TRP A 132 -7.65 -6.75 -6.49
CA TRP A 132 -8.06 -5.83 -7.54
C TRP A 132 -7.02 -5.73 -8.65
N ASP A 133 -5.78 -5.52 -8.31
CA ASP A 133 -4.72 -5.28 -9.28
C ASP A 133 -3.92 -6.55 -9.62
N ILE A 134 -3.04 -6.40 -10.59
CA ILE A 134 -2.00 -7.36 -10.96
C ILE A 134 -0.67 -6.65 -10.83
N ALA A 135 0.26 -7.26 -10.13
CA ALA A 135 1.65 -6.81 -10.08
C ALA A 135 2.52 -7.74 -10.92
N VAL A 136 3.30 -7.14 -11.81
CA VAL A 136 4.32 -7.85 -12.59
C VAL A 136 5.65 -7.69 -11.87
N ASP A 137 6.34 -8.79 -11.63
CA ASP A 137 7.66 -8.77 -11.04
C ASP A 137 8.69 -8.25 -12.07
N MET A 138 9.33 -7.14 -11.74
CA MET A 138 10.34 -6.51 -12.57
C MET A 138 11.76 -6.67 -12.04
N ALA A 139 11.93 -7.01 -10.77
CA ALA A 139 13.25 -6.98 -10.14
C ALA A 139 13.41 -7.82 -8.86
N GLU A 140 12.35 -8.37 -8.28
CA GLU A 140 12.43 -9.11 -7.02
C GLU A 140 12.89 -10.56 -7.24
N GLU A 141 12.24 -11.27 -8.16
CA GLU A 141 12.52 -12.68 -8.47
C GLU A 141 12.69 -12.95 -9.97
N SER A 142 12.49 -11.92 -10.83
CA SER A 142 12.65 -12.06 -12.27
C SER A 142 14.08 -11.75 -12.70
N GLU A 143 14.60 -12.51 -13.67
CA GLU A 143 15.91 -12.28 -14.28
C GLU A 143 15.88 -11.22 -15.41
N ILE A 144 14.78 -10.47 -15.52
CA ILE A 144 14.63 -9.47 -16.59
C ILE A 144 15.41 -8.21 -16.20
N SER A 145 16.37 -7.83 -17.02
CA SER A 145 17.08 -6.58 -16.81
C SER A 145 16.15 -5.40 -17.09
N LEU A 146 16.18 -4.38 -16.23
CA LEU A 146 15.42 -3.11 -16.42
C LEU A 146 15.74 -2.38 -17.73
N GLN A 147 16.76 -2.81 -18.48
CA GLN A 147 17.09 -2.29 -19.81
C GLN A 147 16.22 -2.88 -20.93
N THR A 148 15.45 -3.92 -20.64
CA THR A 148 14.58 -4.62 -21.63
C THR A 148 13.11 -4.30 -21.43
N ALA A 149 12.76 -3.59 -20.39
CA ALA A 149 11.41 -3.14 -20.04
C ALA A 149 11.22 -1.68 -20.41
#